data_12de0ea41dbeb5fc4f2dfacf67d7646b
#
_entry.id   12de0ea41dbeb5fc4f2dfacf67d7646b
#
_cell.length_a   1.000
_cell.length_b   1.000
_cell.length_c   1.000
_cell.angle_alpha   90.00
_cell.angle_beta   90.00
_cell.angle_gamma   90.00
#
_symmetry.space_group_name_H-M   'P 1'
#
loop_
_entity.id
_entity.type
_entity.pdbx_description
1 polymer ?
#
loop_
_entity_poly.entity_id
_entity_poly.type
_entity_poly.pdbx_seq_one_letter_code
_entity_poly.pdbx_strand_id
1 'polypeptide(L)'
;RDARRTSPSNDVAYRRSKELKKSVSLWLKRCLFRVLAKPRIKNKKDMKQQDAALVCFSGGQDSTTCLFWAKKHFSRVEAVCFTYGQKHSLEIEVARKIAADANVPFQLLDVSLISQLDPNCSLTNASIEMDQEKPEDSYPNTFVPGRNMVFLTFAAILARGKGIYHLVTGVSEADYSGYPDCRDTFVRSLNVTLNLAMDEQFVIHTPLMDRDKSEVWELSDELG
;
A
#
# COMPACT_ATOMS: atom_id res chain seq x y z
N ARG A 1 64.00 21.82 -9.01
CA ARG A 1 63.05 21.45 -10.10
C ARG A 1 62.46 20.09 -9.76
N ASP A 2 61.35 20.07 -9.01
CA ASP A 2 60.59 18.86 -8.69
C ASP A 2 59.33 18.81 -9.57
N ALA A 3 59.37 17.95 -10.55
CA ALA A 3 58.21 17.60 -11.37
C ALA A 3 57.44 16.50 -10.66
N ARG A 4 56.33 16.86 -9.97
CA ARG A 4 55.37 15.87 -9.42
C ARG A 4 54.70 15.16 -10.57
N ARG A 5 55.05 13.91 -10.81
CA ARG A 5 54.32 12.99 -11.71
C ARG A 5 52.98 12.63 -11.04
N THR A 6 51.91 13.18 -11.53
CA THR A 6 50.55 12.68 -11.21
C THR A 6 50.35 11.33 -11.90
N SER A 7 50.01 10.30 -11.14
CA SER A 7 49.88 8.94 -11.65
C SER A 7 48.63 8.82 -12.55
N PRO A 8 48.72 8.12 -13.69
CA PRO A 8 47.59 7.97 -14.66
C PRO A 8 46.34 7.25 -14.11
N SER A 9 46.47 6.56 -12.96
CA SER A 9 45.35 5.77 -12.36
C SER A 9 44.22 6.64 -11.77
N ASN A 10 44.56 7.85 -11.28
CA ASN A 10 43.56 8.72 -10.66
C ASN A 10 42.62 9.38 -11.67
N ASP A 11 43.10 9.63 -12.88
CA ASP A 11 42.33 10.29 -13.94
C ASP A 11 41.27 9.33 -14.56
N VAL A 12 41.61 8.05 -14.69
CA VAL A 12 40.71 7.01 -15.19
C VAL A 12 39.59 6.72 -14.15
N ALA A 13 39.93 6.66 -12.87
CA ALA A 13 38.95 6.47 -11.79
C ALA A 13 37.99 7.66 -11.69
N TYR A 14 38.49 8.89 -11.82
CA TYR A 14 37.70 10.11 -11.82
C TYR A 14 36.70 10.17 -13.01
N ARG A 15 37.16 9.84 -14.22
CA ARG A 15 36.34 9.80 -15.44
C ARG A 15 35.21 8.75 -15.31
N ARG A 16 35.54 7.55 -14.84
CA ARG A 16 34.55 6.47 -14.56
C ARG A 16 33.50 6.90 -13.54
N SER A 17 33.90 7.55 -12.45
CA SER A 17 33.00 8.09 -11.45
C SER A 17 32.03 9.14 -12.03
N LYS A 18 32.53 10.01 -12.91
CA LYS A 18 31.74 11.05 -13.55
C LYS A 18 30.73 10.49 -14.57
N GLU A 19 31.12 9.46 -15.31
CA GLU A 19 30.21 8.73 -16.22
C GLU A 19 29.13 7.93 -15.47
N LEU A 20 29.49 7.25 -14.38
CA LEU A 20 28.55 6.57 -13.50
C LEU A 20 27.51 7.55 -12.91
N LYS A 21 27.96 8.72 -12.42
CA LYS A 21 27.04 9.76 -11.90
C LYS A 21 26.10 10.28 -12.97
N LYS A 22 26.56 10.47 -14.21
CA LYS A 22 25.70 10.87 -15.34
C LYS A 22 24.68 9.77 -15.69
N SER A 23 25.12 8.52 -15.75
CA SER A 23 24.26 7.37 -16.04
C SER A 23 23.17 7.18 -14.98
N VAL A 24 23.54 7.22 -13.69
CA VAL A 24 22.60 7.15 -12.57
C VAL A 24 21.59 8.31 -12.59
N SER A 25 22.07 9.54 -12.85
CA SER A 25 21.19 10.71 -12.96
C SER A 25 20.21 10.60 -14.13
N LEU A 26 20.64 10.07 -15.27
CA LEU A 26 19.79 9.87 -16.44
C LEU A 26 18.77 8.75 -16.19
N TRP A 27 19.18 7.67 -15.52
CA TRP A 27 18.31 6.58 -15.13
C TRP A 27 17.25 7.05 -14.12
N LEU A 28 17.64 7.79 -13.07
CA LEU A 28 16.72 8.37 -12.09
C LEU A 28 15.72 9.33 -12.75
N LYS A 29 16.15 10.19 -13.68
CA LYS A 29 15.24 11.07 -14.42
C LYS A 29 14.25 10.28 -15.29
N ARG A 30 14.69 9.20 -15.93
CA ARG A 30 13.79 8.31 -16.70
C ARG A 30 12.79 7.57 -15.81
N CYS A 31 13.22 7.07 -14.65
CA CYS A 31 12.33 6.43 -13.67
C CYS A 31 11.32 7.44 -13.11
N LEU A 32 11.78 8.62 -12.68
CA LEU A 32 10.92 9.67 -12.16
C LEU A 32 9.89 10.14 -13.21
N PHE A 33 10.31 10.29 -14.47
CA PHE A 33 9.42 10.67 -15.57
C PHE A 33 8.37 9.57 -15.87
N ARG A 34 8.73 8.27 -15.77
CA ARG A 34 7.79 7.17 -15.92
C ARG A 34 6.77 7.14 -14.79
N VAL A 35 7.20 7.39 -13.55
CA VAL A 35 6.33 7.41 -12.36
C VAL A 35 5.38 8.62 -12.37
N LEU A 36 5.83 9.77 -12.89
CA LEU A 36 5.04 11.01 -12.95
C LEU A 36 4.25 11.17 -14.26
N ALA A 37 4.55 10.39 -15.29
CA ALA A 37 3.81 10.44 -16.54
C ALA A 37 2.41 9.84 -16.32
N LYS A 38 1.37 10.66 -16.56
CA LYS A 38 0.01 10.13 -16.65
C LYS A 38 -0.01 8.98 -17.66
N PRO A 39 -0.70 7.85 -17.36
CA PRO A 39 -0.76 6.71 -18.25
C PRO A 39 -1.28 7.17 -19.61
N ARG A 40 -0.50 6.89 -20.66
CA ARG A 40 -0.90 7.20 -22.03
C ARG A 40 -1.85 6.10 -22.48
N ILE A 41 -3.15 6.37 -22.40
CA ILE A 41 -4.21 5.46 -22.88
C ILE A 41 -3.93 5.14 -24.35
N LYS A 42 -3.52 3.90 -24.64
CA LYS A 42 -3.11 3.49 -25.99
C LYS A 42 -4.24 2.86 -26.80
N ASN A 43 -5.25 2.28 -26.14
CA ASN A 43 -6.38 1.65 -26.82
C ASN A 43 -7.60 1.44 -25.87
N LYS A 44 -8.72 0.97 -26.45
CA LYS A 44 -9.99 0.75 -25.74
C LYS A 44 -9.90 -0.36 -24.65
N LYS A 45 -8.90 -1.25 -24.74
CA LYS A 45 -8.63 -2.30 -23.75
C LYS A 45 -7.95 -1.71 -22.52
N ASP A 46 -7.04 -0.74 -22.72
CA ASP A 46 -6.35 -0.01 -21.64
C ASP A 46 -7.36 0.84 -20.83
N MET A 47 -8.39 1.40 -21.47
CA MET A 47 -9.46 2.11 -20.78
C MET A 47 -10.26 1.21 -19.83
N LYS A 48 -10.61 -0.03 -20.23
CA LYS A 48 -11.33 -0.98 -19.38
C LYS A 48 -10.48 -1.47 -18.19
N GLN A 49 -9.16 -1.58 -18.37
CA GLN A 49 -8.24 -1.96 -17.29
C GLN A 49 -8.07 -0.85 -16.24
N GLN A 50 -8.16 0.42 -16.66
CA GLN A 50 -8.04 1.59 -15.78
C GLN A 50 -9.31 1.88 -14.97
N ASP A 51 -10.41 1.21 -15.27
CA ASP A 51 -11.72 1.41 -14.63
C ASP A 51 -12.06 0.31 -13.61
N ALA A 52 -11.03 -0.36 -13.11
CA ALA A 52 -11.15 -1.42 -12.12
C ALA A 52 -10.29 -1.15 -10.89
N ALA A 53 -10.82 -1.41 -9.69
CA ALA A 53 -10.11 -1.26 -8.44
C ALA A 53 -10.15 -2.54 -7.59
N LEU A 54 -9.07 -2.81 -6.86
CA LEU A 54 -8.98 -3.82 -5.81
C LEU A 54 -8.91 -3.12 -4.46
N VAL A 55 -9.86 -3.39 -3.59
CA VAL A 55 -9.97 -2.80 -2.25
C VAL A 55 -9.36 -3.75 -1.22
N CYS A 56 -8.42 -3.28 -0.41
CA CYS A 56 -7.98 -3.95 0.82
C CYS A 56 -9.11 -3.82 1.85
N PHE A 57 -9.82 -4.92 2.10
CA PHE A 57 -11.11 -4.91 2.78
C PHE A 57 -11.13 -5.82 3.99
N SER A 58 -11.33 -5.25 5.19
CA SER A 58 -11.41 -5.99 6.45
C SER A 58 -12.83 -6.12 7.00
N GLY A 59 -13.81 -5.40 6.43
CA GLY A 59 -15.18 -5.34 6.96
C GLY A 59 -15.38 -4.32 8.10
N GLY A 60 -14.30 -3.68 8.58
CA GLY A 60 -14.39 -2.54 9.48
C GLY A 60 -14.87 -1.27 8.76
N GLN A 61 -15.32 -0.25 9.53
CA GLN A 61 -15.89 0.99 9.01
C GLN A 61 -15.05 1.63 7.91
N ASP A 62 -13.77 1.89 8.16
CA ASP A 62 -12.88 2.60 7.23
C ASP A 62 -12.76 1.86 5.90
N SER A 63 -12.56 0.54 5.94
CA SER A 63 -12.46 -0.29 4.73
C SER A 63 -13.80 -0.41 4.01
N THR A 64 -14.93 -0.37 4.72
CA THR A 64 -16.28 -0.38 4.14
C THR A 64 -16.56 0.95 3.43
N THR A 65 -16.23 2.07 4.04
CA THR A 65 -16.30 3.39 3.40
C THR A 65 -15.47 3.43 2.11
N CYS A 66 -14.24 2.87 2.14
CA CYS A 66 -13.39 2.74 0.96
C CYS A 66 -13.99 1.83 -0.12
N LEU A 67 -14.69 0.75 0.25
CA LEU A 67 -15.37 -0.12 -0.69
C LEU A 67 -16.47 0.63 -1.47
N PHE A 68 -17.33 1.37 -0.76
CA PHE A 68 -18.39 2.15 -1.40
C PHE A 68 -17.83 3.35 -2.16
N TRP A 69 -16.76 4.00 -1.65
CA TRP A 69 -16.03 5.00 -2.42
C TRP A 69 -15.52 4.43 -3.75
N ALA A 70 -14.90 3.24 -3.73
CA ALA A 70 -14.43 2.58 -4.94
C ALA A 70 -15.57 2.29 -5.91
N LYS A 71 -16.72 1.81 -5.44
CA LYS A 71 -17.93 1.58 -6.25
C LYS A 71 -18.45 2.83 -6.94
N LYS A 72 -18.29 3.99 -6.32
CA LYS A 72 -18.68 5.29 -6.91
C LYS A 72 -17.73 5.75 -8.02
N HIS A 73 -16.45 5.34 -7.97
CA HIS A 73 -15.39 5.84 -8.84
C HIS A 73 -14.93 4.86 -9.92
N PHE A 74 -15.22 3.57 -9.79
CA PHE A 74 -14.79 2.52 -10.71
C PHE A 74 -15.95 1.66 -11.14
N SER A 75 -15.97 1.25 -12.41
CA SER A 75 -17.03 0.39 -12.95
C SER A 75 -16.91 -1.07 -12.51
N ARG A 76 -15.70 -1.51 -12.15
CA ARG A 76 -15.41 -2.84 -11.61
C ARG A 76 -14.65 -2.71 -10.31
N VAL A 77 -15.20 -3.29 -9.24
CA VAL A 77 -14.56 -3.32 -7.92
C VAL A 77 -14.46 -4.76 -7.45
N GLU A 78 -13.30 -5.14 -6.93
CA GLU A 78 -13.09 -6.40 -6.24
C GLU A 78 -12.52 -6.12 -4.84
N ALA A 79 -12.76 -7.03 -3.90
CA ALA A 79 -12.29 -6.92 -2.53
C ALA A 79 -11.32 -8.06 -2.20
N VAL A 80 -10.22 -7.73 -1.52
CA VAL A 80 -9.30 -8.69 -0.92
C VAL A 80 -9.23 -8.48 0.58
N CYS A 81 -9.47 -9.56 1.33
CA CYS A 81 -9.31 -9.61 2.78
C CYS A 81 -8.09 -10.46 3.11
N PHE A 82 -7.43 -10.13 4.22
CA PHE A 82 -6.24 -10.85 4.66
C PHE A 82 -6.52 -11.52 6.00
N THR A 83 -6.20 -12.81 6.10
CA THR A 83 -6.06 -13.48 7.38
C THR A 83 -4.58 -13.60 7.73
N TYR A 84 -4.21 -13.18 8.93
CA TYR A 84 -2.82 -13.15 9.40
C TYR A 84 -2.67 -13.78 10.80
N GLY A 85 -3.60 -14.66 11.16
CA GLY A 85 -3.61 -15.33 12.47
C GLY A 85 -4.30 -14.53 13.58
N GLN A 86 -5.10 -13.49 13.22
CA GLN A 86 -5.89 -12.73 14.20
C GLN A 86 -6.91 -13.61 14.91
N LYS A 87 -7.20 -13.26 16.17
CA LYS A 87 -8.09 -14.02 17.08
C LYS A 87 -9.55 -14.07 16.61
N HIS A 88 -10.00 -13.14 15.75
CA HIS A 88 -11.42 -12.96 15.41
C HIS A 88 -11.73 -13.38 13.97
N SER A 89 -12.19 -14.64 13.82
CA SER A 89 -12.73 -15.13 12.53
C SER A 89 -14.07 -14.46 12.14
N LEU A 90 -14.81 -13.93 13.13
CA LEU A 90 -16.07 -13.22 12.93
C LEU A 90 -15.92 -12.00 11.99
N GLU A 91 -14.80 -11.27 12.04
CA GLU A 91 -14.54 -10.13 11.16
C GLU A 91 -14.51 -10.55 9.69
N ILE A 92 -13.93 -11.71 9.38
CA ILE A 92 -13.87 -12.24 8.01
C ILE A 92 -15.27 -12.60 7.49
N GLU A 93 -16.12 -13.17 8.34
CA GLU A 93 -17.50 -13.49 7.96
C GLU A 93 -18.33 -12.23 7.73
N VAL A 94 -18.16 -11.21 8.57
CA VAL A 94 -18.81 -9.89 8.39
C VAL A 94 -18.32 -9.26 7.08
N ALA A 95 -17.02 -9.26 6.82
CA ALA A 95 -16.46 -8.74 5.58
C ALA A 95 -17.03 -9.47 4.36
N ARG A 96 -17.11 -10.79 4.39
CA ARG A 96 -17.69 -11.60 3.31
C ARG A 96 -19.15 -11.23 3.07
N LYS A 97 -19.93 -11.06 4.13
CA LYS A 97 -21.35 -10.68 4.04
C LYS A 97 -21.51 -9.30 3.42
N ILE A 98 -20.77 -8.29 3.90
CA ILE A 98 -20.84 -6.92 3.35
C ILE A 98 -20.46 -6.92 1.87
N ALA A 99 -19.39 -7.62 1.47
CA ALA A 99 -19.01 -7.72 0.08
C ALA A 99 -20.10 -8.38 -0.79
N ALA A 100 -20.75 -9.43 -0.29
CA ALA A 100 -21.86 -10.09 -0.98
C ALA A 100 -23.07 -9.16 -1.13
N ASP A 101 -23.47 -8.47 -0.06
CA ASP A 101 -24.60 -7.52 -0.07
C ASP A 101 -24.29 -6.34 -1.03
N ALA A 102 -23.02 -5.94 -1.13
CA ALA A 102 -22.56 -4.92 -2.07
C ALA A 102 -22.39 -5.44 -3.52
N ASN A 103 -22.60 -6.74 -3.79
CA ASN A 103 -22.31 -7.40 -5.07
C ASN A 103 -20.85 -7.21 -5.54
N VAL A 104 -19.87 -7.30 -4.61
CA VAL A 104 -18.46 -7.18 -4.88
C VAL A 104 -17.78 -8.54 -4.74
N PRO A 105 -17.06 -9.04 -5.76
CA PRO A 105 -16.25 -10.25 -5.65
C PRO A 105 -15.25 -10.15 -4.50
N PHE A 106 -15.26 -11.15 -3.63
CA PHE A 106 -14.44 -11.19 -2.40
C PHE A 106 -13.43 -12.32 -2.47
N GLN A 107 -12.17 -12.02 -2.16
CA GLN A 107 -11.10 -13.00 -2.05
C GLN A 107 -10.42 -12.90 -0.68
N LEU A 108 -10.23 -14.04 -0.03
CA LEU A 108 -9.47 -14.15 1.21
C LEU A 108 -8.07 -14.66 0.89
N LEU A 109 -7.04 -13.96 1.38
CA LEU A 109 -5.64 -14.37 1.30
C LEU A 109 -5.10 -14.66 2.69
N ASP A 110 -4.44 -15.81 2.83
CA ASP A 110 -3.74 -16.17 4.05
C ASP A 110 -2.30 -15.65 4.02
N VAL A 111 -1.98 -14.79 4.98
CA VAL A 111 -0.65 -14.21 5.22
C VAL A 111 -0.21 -14.45 6.67
N SER A 112 -0.70 -15.53 7.28
CA SER A 112 -0.45 -15.89 8.69
C SER A 112 1.04 -16.08 9.04
N LEU A 113 1.92 -16.17 8.03
CA LEU A 113 3.36 -16.15 8.26
C LEU A 113 3.82 -14.91 9.03
N ILE A 114 3.12 -13.78 8.89
CA ILE A 114 3.45 -12.55 9.64
C ILE A 114 3.40 -12.78 11.15
N SER A 115 2.42 -13.53 11.65
CA SER A 115 2.27 -13.81 13.07
C SER A 115 3.42 -14.65 13.66
N GLN A 116 4.12 -15.40 12.81
CA GLN A 116 5.28 -16.17 13.21
C GLN A 116 6.55 -15.32 13.32
N LEU A 117 6.57 -14.18 12.62
CA LEU A 117 7.73 -13.27 12.58
C LEU A 117 7.72 -12.28 13.75
N ASP A 118 6.55 -11.92 14.28
CA ASP A 118 6.42 -11.07 15.46
C ASP A 118 5.52 -11.73 16.52
N PRO A 119 6.10 -12.51 17.45
CA PRO A 119 5.36 -13.17 18.51
C PRO A 119 4.86 -12.23 19.61
N ASN A 120 5.28 -10.96 19.62
CA ASN A 120 4.95 -9.99 20.67
C ASN A 120 3.67 -9.18 20.39
N CYS A 121 3.02 -9.42 19.26
CA CYS A 121 1.79 -8.71 18.92
C CYS A 121 0.56 -9.35 19.59
N SER A 122 -0.22 -8.55 20.32
CA SER A 122 -1.45 -9.01 21.00
C SER A 122 -2.57 -9.44 20.05
N LEU A 123 -2.56 -8.96 18.79
CA LEU A 123 -3.54 -9.36 17.78
C LEU A 123 -3.34 -10.81 17.31
N THR A 124 -2.11 -11.30 17.32
CA THR A 124 -1.73 -12.62 16.79
C THR A 124 -1.39 -13.61 17.90
N ASN A 125 -0.96 -13.14 19.09
CA ASN A 125 -0.60 -13.99 20.23
C ASN A 125 -1.72 -13.99 21.26
N ALA A 126 -2.36 -15.17 21.45
CA ALA A 126 -3.46 -15.34 22.40
C ALA A 126 -3.07 -15.16 23.86
N SER A 127 -1.78 -15.28 24.18
CA SER A 127 -1.27 -15.15 25.56
C SER A 127 -1.06 -13.70 25.99
N ILE A 128 -1.16 -12.74 25.05
CA ILE A 128 -0.97 -11.31 25.31
C ILE A 128 -2.33 -10.62 25.34
N GLU A 129 -2.65 -9.94 26.46
CA GLU A 129 -3.83 -9.07 26.53
C GLU A 129 -3.67 -7.87 25.62
N MET A 130 -4.78 -7.46 24.97
CA MET A 130 -4.77 -6.26 24.14
C MET A 130 -4.74 -5.03 25.05
N ASP A 131 -3.64 -4.29 24.95
CA ASP A 131 -3.49 -2.99 25.58
C ASP A 131 -3.49 -1.94 24.47
N GLN A 132 -4.47 -1.02 24.54
CA GLN A 132 -4.57 0.09 23.59
C GLN A 132 -3.84 1.35 24.09
N GLU A 133 -3.38 1.35 25.34
CA GLU A 133 -2.58 2.44 25.86
C GLU A 133 -1.23 2.48 25.14
N LYS A 134 -0.91 3.63 24.59
CA LYS A 134 0.36 3.87 23.94
C LYS A 134 1.40 4.19 25.02
N PRO A 135 2.43 3.36 25.23
CA PRO A 135 3.54 3.73 26.09
C PRO A 135 4.20 5.02 25.57
N GLU A 136 4.74 5.86 26.44
CA GLU A 136 5.28 7.19 26.07
C GLU A 136 6.29 7.15 24.91
N ASP A 137 7.05 6.06 24.78
CA ASP A 137 8.13 5.92 23.78
C ASP A 137 7.94 4.74 22.80
N SER A 138 6.73 4.16 22.67
CA SER A 138 6.53 3.02 21.76
C SER A 138 5.13 3.00 21.14
N TYR A 139 4.88 1.99 20.29
CA TYR A 139 3.55 1.73 19.72
C TYR A 139 2.73 0.81 20.63
N PRO A 140 1.39 0.87 20.57
CA PRO A 140 0.53 -0.11 21.24
C PRO A 140 0.91 -1.54 20.86
N ASN A 141 0.67 -2.50 21.75
CA ASN A 141 0.99 -3.91 21.52
C ASN A 141 0.12 -4.56 20.41
N THR A 142 -0.85 -3.83 19.88
CA THR A 142 -1.63 -4.16 18.68
C THR A 142 -0.92 -3.82 17.38
N PHE A 143 0.22 -3.13 17.43
CA PHE A 143 0.99 -2.80 16.23
C PHE A 143 1.70 -4.04 15.67
N VAL A 144 1.44 -4.34 14.41
CA VAL A 144 2.16 -5.36 13.64
C VAL A 144 3.08 -4.64 12.66
N PRO A 145 4.41 -4.62 12.90
CA PRO A 145 5.34 -3.88 12.05
C PRO A 145 5.26 -4.30 10.59
N GLY A 146 5.02 -3.33 9.70
CA GLY A 146 4.97 -3.57 8.26
C GLY A 146 3.73 -4.31 7.75
N ARG A 147 2.69 -4.47 8.54
CA ARG A 147 1.45 -5.17 8.15
C ARG A 147 0.86 -4.58 6.87
N ASN A 148 0.70 -3.27 6.78
CA ASN A 148 0.15 -2.62 5.59
C ASN A 148 1.09 -2.73 4.38
N MET A 149 2.41 -2.78 4.59
CA MET A 149 3.37 -3.04 3.52
C MET A 149 3.12 -4.42 2.89
N VAL A 150 2.96 -5.44 3.71
CA VAL A 150 2.68 -6.81 3.24
C VAL A 150 1.34 -6.86 2.53
N PHE A 151 0.27 -6.34 3.13
CA PHE A 151 -1.07 -6.36 2.55
C PHE A 151 -1.11 -5.68 1.19
N LEU A 152 -0.57 -4.47 1.07
CA LEU A 152 -0.54 -3.73 -0.19
C LEU A 152 0.35 -4.39 -1.25
N THR A 153 1.44 -5.03 -0.84
CA THR A 153 2.30 -5.79 -1.76
C THR A 153 1.57 -7.01 -2.32
N PHE A 154 0.91 -7.80 -1.47
CA PHE A 154 0.13 -8.96 -1.93
C PHE A 154 -1.10 -8.53 -2.75
N ALA A 155 -1.78 -7.43 -2.35
CA ALA A 155 -2.86 -6.86 -3.14
C ALA A 155 -2.38 -6.44 -4.54
N ALA A 156 -1.22 -5.81 -4.67
CA ALA A 156 -0.65 -5.43 -5.97
C ALA A 156 -0.32 -6.63 -6.84
N ILE A 157 0.26 -7.69 -6.28
CA ILE A 157 0.55 -8.93 -7.02
C ILE A 157 -0.75 -9.58 -7.52
N LEU A 158 -1.78 -9.66 -6.66
CA LEU A 158 -3.09 -10.19 -7.01
C LEU A 158 -3.75 -9.32 -8.10
N ALA A 159 -3.76 -8.01 -7.92
CA ALA A 159 -4.34 -7.04 -8.84
C ALA A 159 -3.69 -7.13 -10.22
N ARG A 160 -2.35 -7.24 -10.28
CA ARG A 160 -1.61 -7.45 -11.52
C ARG A 160 -2.10 -8.69 -12.28
N GLY A 161 -2.27 -9.81 -11.58
CA GLY A 161 -2.78 -11.04 -12.18
C GLY A 161 -4.20 -10.94 -12.76
N LYS A 162 -4.98 -9.97 -12.24
CA LYS A 162 -6.36 -9.67 -12.68
C LYS A 162 -6.44 -8.50 -13.67
N GLY A 163 -5.32 -7.87 -14.01
CA GLY A 163 -5.25 -6.68 -14.85
C GLY A 163 -5.88 -5.46 -14.17
N ILE A 164 -5.78 -5.34 -12.85
CA ILE A 164 -6.25 -4.22 -12.04
C ILE A 164 -5.02 -3.44 -11.60
N TYR A 165 -5.06 -2.10 -11.77
CA TYR A 165 -3.93 -1.22 -11.44
C TYR A 165 -4.26 -0.15 -10.41
N HIS A 166 -5.51 -0.09 -9.93
CA HIS A 166 -5.93 0.77 -8.84
C HIS A 166 -6.14 -0.07 -7.57
N LEU A 167 -5.41 0.27 -6.52
CA LEU A 167 -5.56 -0.30 -5.20
C LEU A 167 -6.23 0.73 -4.30
N VAL A 168 -7.14 0.31 -3.43
CA VAL A 168 -7.79 1.20 -2.47
C VAL A 168 -7.60 0.66 -1.07
N THR A 169 -7.19 1.52 -0.14
CA THR A 169 -6.98 1.15 1.26
C THR A 169 -7.50 2.24 2.19
N GLY A 170 -7.99 1.82 3.36
CA GLY A 170 -8.56 2.70 4.39
C GLY A 170 -7.54 3.19 5.42
N VAL A 171 -6.26 3.28 5.06
CA VAL A 171 -5.27 3.88 5.96
C VAL A 171 -5.47 5.39 6.07
N SER A 172 -5.25 5.94 7.26
CA SER A 172 -5.34 7.36 7.56
C SER A 172 -4.17 7.77 8.44
N GLU A 173 -3.57 8.93 8.16
CA GLU A 173 -2.53 9.55 8.99
C GLU A 173 -3.15 10.28 10.19
N ALA A 174 -4.39 10.76 10.03
CA ALA A 174 -5.16 11.42 11.10
C ALA A 174 -5.70 10.44 12.14
N ASP A 175 -5.60 9.12 11.90
CA ASP A 175 -6.05 8.11 12.87
C ASP A 175 -5.16 8.12 14.11
N TYR A 176 -5.78 8.03 15.28
CA TYR A 176 -5.15 8.11 16.60
C TYR A 176 -4.04 7.08 16.84
N SER A 177 -4.03 5.98 16.09
CA SER A 177 -3.03 4.92 16.20
C SER A 177 -1.60 5.38 15.85
N GLY A 178 -1.45 6.34 14.93
CA GLY A 178 -0.16 6.92 14.53
C GLY A 178 0.82 5.91 13.94
N TYR A 179 0.34 4.78 13.41
CA TYR A 179 1.20 3.74 12.85
C TYR A 179 2.00 4.27 11.65
N PRO A 180 3.32 3.97 11.58
CA PRO A 180 4.19 4.49 10.51
C PRO A 180 3.76 4.01 9.12
N ASP A 181 3.19 2.82 9.02
CA ASP A 181 2.71 2.22 7.77
C ASP A 181 1.28 2.63 7.38
N CYS A 182 0.71 3.64 8.07
CA CYS A 182 -0.52 4.34 7.70
C CYS A 182 -0.26 5.75 7.12
N ARG A 183 0.98 6.25 7.18
CA ARG A 183 1.33 7.62 6.77
C ARG A 183 1.33 7.79 5.25
N ASP A 184 0.96 8.97 4.78
CA ASP A 184 0.96 9.32 3.35
C ASP A 184 2.35 9.13 2.70
N THR A 185 3.41 9.54 3.39
CA THR A 185 4.79 9.36 2.93
C THR A 185 5.15 7.88 2.72
N PHE A 186 4.68 6.98 3.59
CA PHE A 186 4.88 5.54 3.42
C PHE A 186 4.11 5.03 2.19
N VAL A 187 2.82 5.36 2.06
CA VAL A 187 1.98 4.89 0.94
C VAL A 187 2.55 5.34 -0.40
N ARG A 188 2.96 6.60 -0.53
CA ARG A 188 3.61 7.12 -1.75
C ARG A 188 4.91 6.39 -2.07
N SER A 189 5.74 6.14 -1.05
CA SER A 189 7.00 5.42 -1.20
C SER A 189 6.77 3.98 -1.67
N LEU A 190 5.80 3.30 -1.05
CA LEU A 190 5.41 1.94 -1.44
C LEU A 190 4.85 1.90 -2.87
N ASN A 191 4.01 2.87 -3.26
CA ASN A 191 3.48 2.96 -4.62
C ASN A 191 4.61 3.03 -5.67
N VAL A 192 5.63 3.86 -5.42
CA VAL A 192 6.81 3.93 -6.28
C VAL A 192 7.55 2.60 -6.31
N THR A 193 7.74 1.98 -5.15
CA THR A 193 8.44 0.69 -5.02
C THR A 193 7.73 -0.42 -5.80
N LEU A 194 6.41 -0.53 -5.68
CA LEU A 194 5.61 -1.52 -6.41
C LEU A 194 5.68 -1.31 -7.92
N ASN A 195 5.61 -0.06 -8.38
CA ASN A 195 5.71 0.28 -9.79
C ASN A 195 7.08 -0.08 -10.37
N LEU A 196 8.15 0.18 -9.63
CA LEU A 196 9.51 -0.19 -10.05
C LEU A 196 9.72 -1.71 -10.01
N ALA A 197 9.23 -2.38 -8.96
CA ALA A 197 9.43 -3.81 -8.78
C ALA A 197 8.69 -4.66 -9.80
N MET A 198 7.54 -4.20 -10.30
CA MET A 198 6.67 -4.96 -11.20
C MET A 198 6.65 -4.42 -12.64
N ASP A 199 7.37 -3.32 -12.93
CA ASP A 199 7.33 -2.56 -14.20
C ASP A 199 5.90 -2.20 -14.62
N GLU A 200 5.08 -1.75 -13.66
CA GLU A 200 3.67 -1.42 -13.82
C GLU A 200 3.37 0.03 -13.41
N GLN A 201 2.10 0.42 -13.50
CA GLN A 201 1.64 1.76 -13.13
C GLN A 201 0.47 1.67 -12.12
N PHE A 202 0.73 1.08 -10.98
CA PHE A 202 -0.24 1.08 -9.88
C PHE A 202 -0.49 2.48 -9.34
N VAL A 203 -1.73 2.72 -8.93
CA VAL A 203 -2.13 3.88 -8.14
C VAL A 203 -2.77 3.37 -6.85
N ILE A 204 -2.19 3.72 -5.71
CA ILE A 204 -2.78 3.44 -4.40
C ILE A 204 -3.63 4.65 -4.01
N HIS A 205 -4.92 4.41 -3.82
CA HIS A 205 -5.89 5.40 -3.36
C HIS A 205 -6.10 5.27 -1.87
N THR A 206 -6.06 6.39 -1.18
CA THR A 206 -6.27 6.52 0.27
C THR A 206 -7.35 7.56 0.55
N PRO A 207 -8.64 7.25 0.32
CA PRO A 207 -9.72 8.24 0.43
C PRO A 207 -9.87 8.88 1.80
N LEU A 208 -9.27 8.24 2.83
CA LEU A 208 -9.38 8.64 4.23
C LEU A 208 -8.12 9.30 4.77
N MET A 209 -7.06 9.49 3.96
CA MET A 209 -5.72 9.88 4.44
C MET A 209 -5.73 11.13 5.32
N ASP A 210 -6.43 12.16 4.89
CA ASP A 210 -6.47 13.46 5.55
C ASP A 210 -7.77 13.69 6.35
N ARG A 211 -8.57 12.62 6.59
CA ARG A 211 -9.88 12.72 7.24
C ARG A 211 -9.81 12.30 8.70
N ASP A 212 -10.45 13.08 9.56
CA ASP A 212 -10.73 12.66 10.93
C ASP A 212 -11.92 11.68 10.99
N LYS A 213 -12.20 11.12 12.18
CA LYS A 213 -13.27 10.13 12.35
C LYS A 213 -14.67 10.69 12.02
N SER A 214 -14.92 11.98 12.30
CA SER A 214 -16.20 12.62 11.96
C SER A 214 -16.37 12.71 10.44
N GLU A 215 -15.34 13.17 9.74
CA GLU A 215 -15.32 13.28 8.29
C GLU A 215 -15.41 11.92 7.59
N VAL A 216 -14.91 10.84 8.22
CA VAL A 216 -15.09 9.48 7.71
C VAL A 216 -16.54 9.02 7.85
N TRP A 217 -17.21 9.36 8.96
CA TRP A 217 -18.63 9.08 9.12
C TRP A 217 -19.49 9.85 8.12
N GLU A 218 -19.23 11.15 7.94
CA GLU A 218 -19.92 11.97 6.93
C GLU A 218 -19.76 11.39 5.52
N LEU A 219 -18.54 11.03 5.14
CA LEU A 219 -18.30 10.37 3.86
C LEU A 219 -19.03 9.03 3.74
N SER A 220 -19.11 8.26 4.83
CA SER A 220 -19.82 6.99 4.85
C SER A 220 -21.31 7.18 4.57
N ASP A 221 -21.93 8.18 5.22
CA ASP A 221 -23.34 8.53 5.04
C ASP A 221 -23.63 9.04 3.61
N GLU A 222 -22.72 9.82 3.02
CA GLU A 222 -22.82 10.28 1.63
C GLU A 222 -22.76 9.14 0.59
N LEU A 223 -22.14 8.03 0.96
CA LEU A 223 -21.97 6.88 0.07
C LEU A 223 -23.12 5.86 0.17
N GLY A 224 -23.90 5.89 1.26
CA GLY A 224 -25.11 5.06 1.49
C GLY A 224 -24.80 3.79 2.25
#